data_6bb1488754956c06fc96aec7ade1179e
#
_entry.id   6bb1488754956c06fc96aec7ade1179e
#
_cell.length_a   1.000
_cell.length_b   1.000
_cell.length_c   1.000
_cell.angle_alpha   90.00
_cell.angle_beta   90.00
_cell.angle_gamma   90.00
#
_symmetry.space_group_name_H-M   'P 1'
#
loop_
_entity.id
_entity.type
_entity.pdbx_description
1 polymer ?
#
loop_
_entity_poly.entity_id
_entity_poly.type
_entity_poly.pdbx_seq_one_letter_code
_entity_poly.pdbx_strand_id
1 'polypeptide(L)'
;MQPVVERFKQIYSGLSVRSLGLLNELYRDDIEFQDPFHRIDGLPALRQYLAALYAQVEACSFRFEDDVRQGNCAVLTWTMQLNHPRLNAGAAVTVPGSTLIRFRDKVFYHRDYFDAGAMVYEQLPLIGMLIRTIKGRV
;
A
#
# COMPACT_ATOMS: atom_id res chain seq x y z
N MET A 1 7.08 23.76 7.11
CA MET A 1 7.34 22.32 6.89
C MET A 1 6.01 21.57 6.86
N GLN A 2 5.80 20.73 5.87
CA GLN A 2 4.57 19.97 5.76
C GLN A 2 4.55 18.82 6.79
N PRO A 3 3.44 18.65 7.53
CA PRO A 3 3.30 17.53 8.46
C PRO A 3 3.50 16.17 7.77
N VAL A 4 4.05 15.20 8.52
CA VAL A 4 4.39 13.89 7.96
C VAL A 4 3.17 13.18 7.34
N VAL A 5 2.03 13.22 8.01
CA VAL A 5 0.83 12.56 7.52
C VAL A 5 0.36 13.16 6.20
N GLU A 6 0.39 14.48 6.07
CA GLU A 6 0.02 15.14 4.81
C GLU A 6 1.01 14.83 3.70
N ARG A 7 2.30 14.77 4.03
CA ARG A 7 3.34 14.38 3.08
C ARG A 7 3.13 12.94 2.61
N PHE A 8 2.79 12.04 3.52
CA PHE A 8 2.47 10.65 3.20
C PHE A 8 1.34 10.56 2.17
N LYS A 9 0.23 11.24 2.44
CA LYS A 9 -0.92 11.26 1.54
C LYS A 9 -0.55 11.81 0.17
N GLN A 10 0.18 12.91 0.14
CA GLN A 10 0.57 13.55 -1.11
C GLN A 10 1.45 12.64 -1.96
N ILE A 11 2.44 12.01 -1.36
CA ILE A 11 3.37 11.13 -2.07
C ILE A 11 2.63 9.89 -2.61
N TYR A 12 1.83 9.24 -1.78
CA TYR A 12 1.12 8.03 -2.21
C TYR A 12 -0.03 8.29 -3.17
N SER A 13 -0.64 9.47 -3.14
CA SER A 13 -1.67 9.82 -4.12
C SER A 13 -1.11 9.94 -5.54
N GLY A 14 0.16 10.30 -5.66
CA GLY A 14 0.82 10.46 -6.96
C GLY A 14 1.98 9.50 -7.20
N LEU A 15 2.14 8.46 -6.37
CA LEU A 15 3.31 7.58 -6.46
C LEU A 15 3.28 6.71 -7.73
N SER A 16 4.41 6.71 -8.42
CA SER A 16 4.63 5.90 -9.61
C SER A 16 6.12 5.55 -9.67
N VAL A 17 6.52 4.76 -10.66
CA VAL A 17 7.94 4.45 -10.87
C VAL A 17 8.78 5.74 -10.96
N ARG A 18 8.23 6.78 -11.59
CA ARG A 18 8.95 8.05 -11.78
C ARG A 18 9.13 8.84 -10.49
N SER A 19 8.24 8.68 -9.52
CA SER A 19 8.25 9.45 -8.28
C SER A 19 8.86 8.71 -7.10
N LEU A 20 9.48 7.56 -7.31
CA LEU A 20 10.08 6.77 -6.23
C LEU A 20 11.22 7.51 -5.52
N GLY A 21 11.83 8.50 -6.18
CA GLY A 21 12.83 9.36 -5.55
C GLY A 21 12.29 10.19 -4.38
N LEU A 22 10.97 10.43 -4.34
CA LEU A 22 10.34 11.18 -3.26
C LEU A 22 10.29 10.40 -1.94
N LEU A 23 10.54 9.11 -1.97
CA LEU A 23 10.53 8.29 -0.76
C LEU A 23 11.56 8.75 0.27
N ASN A 24 12.67 9.36 -0.17
CA ASN A 24 13.66 9.93 0.73
C ASN A 24 13.10 11.07 1.60
N GLU A 25 12.08 11.76 1.10
CA GLU A 25 11.45 12.85 1.84
C GLU A 25 10.49 12.34 2.91
N LEU A 26 9.97 11.13 2.73
CA LEU A 26 8.97 10.54 3.60
C LEU A 26 9.58 9.60 4.63
N TYR A 27 10.50 8.74 4.23
CA TYR A 27 11.01 7.65 5.05
C TYR A 27 12.43 7.89 5.54
N ARG A 28 12.68 7.40 6.76
CA ARG A 28 14.05 7.29 7.27
C ARG A 28 14.77 6.16 6.54
N ASP A 29 16.10 6.25 6.53
CA ASP A 29 16.93 5.21 5.88
C ASP A 29 16.75 3.83 6.52
N ASP A 30 16.41 3.78 7.82
CA ASP A 30 16.20 2.55 8.57
C ASP A 30 14.72 2.13 8.67
N ILE A 31 13.90 2.55 7.73
CA ILE A 31 12.47 2.23 7.71
C ILE A 31 12.21 0.73 7.86
N GLU A 32 11.25 0.38 8.68
CA GLU A 32 10.70 -0.96 8.77
C GLU A 32 9.32 -0.94 8.11
N PHE A 33 9.20 -1.70 7.03
CA PHE A 33 7.97 -1.78 6.23
C PHE A 33 7.42 -3.19 6.28
N GLN A 34 6.12 -3.31 6.39
CA GLN A 34 5.43 -4.60 6.31
C GLN A 34 4.10 -4.45 5.59
N ASP A 35 3.79 -5.39 4.72
CA ASP A 35 2.47 -5.59 4.16
C ASP A 35 2.04 -7.05 4.36
N PRO A 36 0.86 -7.50 3.90
CA PRO A 36 0.43 -8.89 4.08
C PRO A 36 1.34 -9.92 3.42
N PHE A 37 2.19 -9.52 2.49
CA PHE A 37 3.05 -10.44 1.74
C PHE A 37 4.50 -10.44 2.21
N HIS A 38 5.03 -9.28 2.64
CA HIS A 38 6.46 -9.10 2.87
C HIS A 38 6.75 -8.20 4.05
N ARG A 39 7.90 -8.44 4.66
CA ARG A 39 8.56 -7.51 5.57
C ARG A 39 9.86 -7.04 4.93
N ILE A 40 10.10 -5.73 4.95
CA ILE A 40 11.23 -5.12 4.28
C ILE A 40 11.89 -4.13 5.23
N ASP A 41 13.20 -4.24 5.40
CA ASP A 41 13.98 -3.38 6.26
C ASP A 41 14.92 -2.52 5.43
N GLY A 42 14.86 -1.21 5.65
CA GLY A 42 15.72 -0.23 5.00
C GLY A 42 15.15 0.38 3.75
N LEU A 43 15.45 1.64 3.53
CA LEU A 43 14.90 2.40 2.40
C LEU A 43 15.38 1.90 1.03
N PRO A 44 16.64 1.49 0.83
CA PRO A 44 17.03 0.94 -0.46
C PRO A 44 16.23 -0.30 -0.86
N ALA A 45 16.01 -1.22 0.09
CA ALA A 45 15.22 -2.42 -0.16
C ALA A 45 13.75 -2.09 -0.41
N LEU A 46 13.20 -1.13 0.33
CA LEU A 46 11.81 -0.68 0.12
C LEU A 46 11.64 -0.06 -1.27
N ARG A 47 12.61 0.76 -1.69
CA ARG A 47 12.56 1.36 -3.02
C ARG A 47 12.57 0.30 -4.11
N GLN A 48 13.41 -0.73 -3.98
CA GLN A 48 13.45 -1.85 -4.93
C GLN A 48 12.13 -2.61 -4.96
N TYR A 49 11.56 -2.86 -3.79
CA TYR A 49 10.28 -3.56 -3.68
C TYR A 49 9.15 -2.79 -4.37
N LEU A 50 9.03 -1.51 -4.08
CA LEU A 50 7.99 -0.68 -4.70
C LEU A 50 8.23 -0.49 -6.20
N ALA A 51 9.47 -0.36 -6.63
CA ALA A 51 9.79 -0.27 -8.05
C ALA A 51 9.35 -1.53 -8.81
N ALA A 52 9.63 -2.71 -8.26
CA ALA A 52 9.22 -3.97 -8.85
C ALA A 52 7.69 -4.10 -8.89
N LEU A 53 7.03 -3.69 -7.81
CA LEU A 53 5.58 -3.73 -7.71
C LEU A 53 4.91 -2.83 -8.75
N TYR A 54 5.34 -1.56 -8.83
CA TYR A 54 4.75 -0.59 -9.75
C TYR A 54 5.12 -0.84 -11.21
N ALA A 55 6.23 -1.53 -11.47
CA ALA A 55 6.60 -1.91 -12.85
C ALA A 55 5.61 -2.90 -13.46
N GLN A 56 4.92 -3.69 -12.63
CA GLN A 56 3.94 -4.68 -13.09
C GLN A 56 2.52 -4.11 -13.21
N VAL A 57 2.30 -2.88 -12.77
CA VAL A 57 0.98 -2.29 -12.64
C VAL A 57 0.78 -1.25 -13.73
N GLU A 58 -0.34 -1.35 -14.46
CA GLU A 58 -0.70 -0.36 -15.48
C GLU A 58 -1.16 0.95 -14.84
N ALA A 59 -1.93 0.85 -13.75
CA ALA A 59 -2.40 2.01 -13.00
C ALA A 59 -2.62 1.60 -11.54
N CYS A 60 -2.31 2.52 -10.64
CA CYS A 60 -2.57 2.36 -9.21
C CYS A 60 -2.85 3.73 -8.61
N SER A 61 -3.96 3.84 -7.90
CA SER A 61 -4.31 5.07 -7.19
C SER A 61 -4.81 4.76 -5.79
N PHE A 62 -4.48 5.65 -4.85
CA PHE A 62 -4.97 5.60 -3.48
C PHE A 62 -5.89 6.78 -3.23
N ARG A 63 -7.06 6.49 -2.67
CA ARG A 63 -7.95 7.52 -2.12
C ARG A 63 -7.95 7.37 -0.61
N PHE A 64 -7.40 8.36 0.08
CA PHE A 64 -7.39 8.40 1.53
C PHE A 64 -8.73 8.90 2.05
N GLU A 65 -9.28 8.23 3.05
CA GLU A 65 -10.61 8.52 3.57
C GLU A 65 -10.51 9.16 4.96
N ASP A 66 -10.07 8.40 5.95
CA ASP A 66 -9.95 8.88 7.32
C ASP A 66 -8.52 8.76 7.80
N ASP A 67 -8.14 9.62 8.75
CA ASP A 67 -6.92 9.41 9.51
C ASP A 67 -7.17 9.66 10.99
N VAL A 68 -6.54 8.85 11.82
CA VAL A 68 -6.56 8.97 13.26
C VAL A 68 -5.12 9.14 13.73
N ARG A 69 -4.85 10.20 14.44
CA ARG A 69 -3.50 10.58 14.89
C ARG A 69 -3.43 10.62 16.40
N GLN A 70 -2.36 10.06 16.93
CA GLN A 70 -2.07 10.16 18.36
C GLN A 70 -0.55 10.24 18.53
N GLY A 71 -0.04 11.41 18.94
CA GLY A 71 1.39 11.63 19.08
C GLY A 71 2.11 11.40 17.76
N ASN A 72 3.09 10.52 17.77
CA ASN A 72 3.91 10.17 16.60
C ASN A 72 3.42 8.90 15.91
N CYS A 73 2.12 8.66 15.98
CA CYS A 73 1.49 7.49 15.36
C CYS A 73 0.23 7.92 14.65
N ALA A 74 -0.02 7.34 13.49
CA ALA A 74 -1.25 7.60 12.75
C ALA A 74 -1.72 6.33 12.04
N VAL A 75 -3.04 6.21 11.91
CA VAL A 75 -3.68 5.18 11.08
C VAL A 75 -4.46 5.91 9.99
N LEU A 76 -4.21 5.55 8.76
CA LEU A 76 -4.91 6.09 7.60
C LEU A 76 -5.71 4.99 6.93
N THR A 77 -6.99 5.25 6.66
CA THR A 77 -7.81 4.35 5.86
C THR A 77 -7.82 4.81 4.41
N TRP A 78 -7.86 3.86 3.50
CA TRP A 78 -7.80 4.18 2.07
C TRP A 78 -8.51 3.12 1.25
N THR A 79 -8.85 3.51 0.03
CA THR A 79 -9.28 2.59 -1.03
C THR A 79 -8.27 2.69 -2.17
N MET A 80 -7.72 1.55 -2.56
CA MET A 80 -6.78 1.46 -3.67
C MET A 80 -7.50 0.91 -4.89
N GLN A 81 -7.27 1.53 -6.04
CA GLN A 81 -7.66 0.97 -7.33
C GLN A 81 -6.41 0.56 -8.08
N LEU A 82 -6.41 -0.67 -8.55
CA LEU A 82 -5.25 -1.30 -9.15
C LEU A 82 -5.63 -1.92 -10.48
N ASN A 83 -4.87 -1.62 -11.54
CA ASN A 83 -4.98 -2.29 -12.82
C ASN A 83 -3.69 -3.09 -13.06
N HIS A 84 -3.83 -4.41 -13.16
CA HIS A 84 -2.73 -5.32 -13.43
C HIS A 84 -3.16 -6.30 -14.51
N PRO A 85 -2.31 -6.56 -15.53
CA PRO A 85 -2.72 -7.40 -16.67
C PRO A 85 -3.17 -8.81 -16.29
N ARG A 86 -2.66 -9.34 -15.19
CA ARG A 86 -2.94 -10.70 -14.72
C ARG A 86 -4.06 -10.79 -13.71
N LEU A 87 -4.60 -9.65 -13.28
CA LEU A 87 -5.66 -9.60 -12.28
C LEU A 87 -6.95 -9.11 -12.93
N ASN A 88 -8.06 -9.80 -12.64
CA ASN A 88 -9.40 -9.43 -13.09
C ASN A 88 -9.47 -9.13 -14.59
N ALA A 89 -8.76 -9.92 -15.41
CA ALA A 89 -8.66 -9.75 -16.86
C ALA A 89 -8.24 -8.33 -17.28
N GLY A 90 -7.42 -7.66 -16.48
CA GLY A 90 -6.95 -6.30 -16.72
C GLY A 90 -7.90 -5.20 -16.27
N ALA A 91 -9.10 -5.53 -15.82
CA ALA A 91 -10.03 -4.55 -15.26
C ALA A 91 -9.59 -4.10 -13.87
N ALA A 92 -10.08 -2.95 -13.42
CA ALA A 92 -9.72 -2.40 -12.13
C ALA A 92 -10.10 -3.33 -10.97
N VAL A 93 -9.18 -3.49 -10.03
CA VAL A 93 -9.40 -4.18 -8.76
C VAL A 93 -9.43 -3.12 -7.67
N THR A 94 -10.48 -3.13 -6.85
CA THR A 94 -10.65 -2.19 -5.74
C THR A 94 -10.37 -2.89 -4.43
N VAL A 95 -9.43 -2.35 -3.64
CA VAL A 95 -9.00 -2.95 -2.40
C VAL A 95 -9.05 -1.90 -1.29
N PRO A 96 -9.92 -2.07 -0.28
CA PRO A 96 -9.88 -1.24 0.90
C PRO A 96 -8.77 -1.70 1.84
N GLY A 97 -8.18 -0.77 2.55
CA GLY A 97 -7.13 -1.08 3.49
C GLY A 97 -6.85 0.06 4.45
N SER A 98 -5.82 -0.14 5.24
CA SER A 98 -5.34 0.87 6.17
C SER A 98 -3.84 0.75 6.35
N THR A 99 -3.23 1.84 6.77
CA THR A 99 -1.80 1.92 7.04
C THR A 99 -1.58 2.49 8.42
N LEU A 100 -0.75 1.80 9.21
CA LEU A 100 -0.24 2.33 10.46
C LEU A 100 1.16 2.87 10.20
N ILE A 101 1.39 4.13 10.55
CA ILE A 101 2.74 4.72 10.48
C ILE A 101 3.16 5.23 11.84
N ARG A 102 4.47 5.08 12.12
CA ARG A 102 5.13 5.71 13.25
C ARG A 102 6.21 6.61 12.70
N PHE A 103 6.28 7.81 13.25
CA PHE A 103 7.13 8.84 12.66
C PHE A 103 7.68 9.80 13.72
N ARG A 104 8.71 10.50 13.32
CA ARG A 104 9.19 11.73 13.94
C ARG A 104 9.28 12.76 12.81
N ASP A 105 10.47 13.15 12.38
CA ASP A 105 10.59 13.99 11.19
C ASP A 105 10.24 13.23 9.92
N LYS A 106 10.51 11.92 9.94
CA LYS A 106 10.20 11.00 8.84
C LYS A 106 9.61 9.71 9.40
N VAL A 107 8.96 8.95 8.55
CA VAL A 107 8.37 7.66 8.90
C VAL A 107 9.50 6.63 9.11
N PHE A 108 9.47 5.94 10.25
CA PHE A 108 10.42 4.87 10.55
C PHE A 108 9.74 3.51 10.67
N TYR A 109 8.41 3.47 10.69
CA TYR A 109 7.62 2.24 10.69
C TYR A 109 6.37 2.43 9.83
N HIS A 110 6.11 1.47 8.95
CA HIS A 110 4.97 1.50 8.04
C HIS A 110 4.42 0.09 7.92
N ARG A 111 3.16 -0.10 8.27
CA ARG A 111 2.51 -1.39 8.10
C ARG A 111 1.18 -1.22 7.39
N ASP A 112 1.03 -1.91 6.28
CA ASP A 112 -0.21 -1.96 5.50
C ASP A 112 -1.05 -3.16 5.91
N TYR A 113 -2.34 -2.93 6.07
CA TYR A 113 -3.34 -3.94 6.35
C TYR A 113 -4.37 -3.91 5.23
N PHE A 114 -4.46 -4.97 4.46
CA PHE A 114 -5.50 -5.12 3.45
C PHE A 114 -5.78 -6.60 3.22
N ASP A 115 -6.91 -6.86 2.55
CA ASP A 115 -7.32 -8.23 2.25
C ASP A 115 -6.51 -8.73 1.05
N ALA A 116 -5.50 -9.55 1.31
CA ALA A 116 -4.67 -10.15 0.28
C ALA A 116 -5.48 -11.06 -0.65
N GLY A 117 -6.53 -11.70 -0.13
CA GLY A 117 -7.44 -12.50 -0.93
C GLY A 117 -8.18 -11.67 -1.96
N ALA A 118 -8.73 -10.52 -1.53
CA ALA A 118 -9.41 -9.60 -2.43
C ALA A 118 -8.47 -9.07 -3.51
N MET A 119 -7.22 -8.79 -3.13
CA MET A 119 -6.26 -8.23 -4.07
C MET A 119 -5.77 -9.25 -5.11
N VAL A 120 -5.52 -10.49 -4.70
CA VAL A 120 -4.86 -11.49 -5.55
C VAL A 120 -5.75 -12.69 -5.81
N TYR A 121 -6.09 -13.43 -4.76
CA TYR A 121 -6.67 -14.77 -4.91
C TYR A 121 -8.10 -14.75 -5.42
N GLU A 122 -8.90 -13.77 -5.03
CA GLU A 122 -10.29 -13.65 -5.47
C GLU A 122 -10.41 -13.26 -6.93
N GLN A 123 -9.32 -12.78 -7.54
CA GLN A 123 -9.30 -12.40 -8.96
C GLN A 123 -8.90 -13.57 -9.88
N LEU A 124 -8.53 -14.72 -9.31
CA LEU A 124 -8.26 -15.94 -10.08
C LEU A 124 -9.54 -16.74 -10.21
N PRO A 125 -9.88 -17.26 -11.41
CA PRO A 125 -11.22 -17.83 -11.67
C PRO A 125 -11.65 -18.94 -10.68
N LEU A 126 -10.83 -19.94 -10.46
CA LEU A 126 -11.18 -21.07 -9.59
C LEU A 126 -10.87 -20.79 -8.12
N ILE A 127 -9.68 -20.30 -7.86
CA ILE A 127 -9.23 -20.01 -6.48
C ILE A 127 -10.08 -18.90 -5.90
N GLY A 128 -10.41 -17.88 -6.70
CA GLY A 128 -11.24 -16.76 -6.27
C GLY A 128 -12.63 -17.23 -5.83
N MET A 129 -13.26 -18.14 -6.59
CA MET A 129 -14.56 -18.67 -6.23
C MET A 129 -14.51 -19.44 -4.91
N LEU A 130 -13.49 -20.24 -4.69
CA LEU A 130 -13.31 -20.98 -3.46
C LEU A 130 -13.12 -20.07 -2.25
N ILE A 131 -12.27 -19.06 -2.38
CA ILE A 131 -12.00 -18.11 -1.30
C ILE A 131 -13.26 -17.32 -0.96
N ARG A 132 -14.01 -16.84 -1.95
CA ARG A 132 -15.27 -16.12 -1.71
C ARG A 132 -16.28 -17.01 -1.02
N THR A 133 -16.34 -18.30 -1.38
CA THR A 133 -17.24 -19.27 -0.74
C THR A 133 -16.87 -19.46 0.74
N ILE A 134 -15.60 -19.60 1.04
CA ILE A 134 -15.11 -19.74 2.42
C ILE A 134 -15.42 -18.47 3.23
N LYS A 135 -15.13 -17.30 2.69
CA LYS A 135 -15.39 -16.02 3.37
C LYS A 135 -16.88 -15.82 3.63
N GLY A 136 -17.73 -16.25 2.74
CA GLY A 136 -19.18 -16.16 2.90
C GLY A 136 -19.76 -17.04 4.01
N ARG A 137 -19.00 -18.03 4.50
CA ARG A 137 -19.42 -18.91 5.58
C ARG A 137 -18.92 -18.48 6.96
N VAL A 138 -18.07 -17.47 6.99
CA VAL A 138 -17.52 -16.90 8.22
C VAL A 138 -18.27 -15.64 8.60
#